data_336bb676a47bfb62b446b43a6d475f69
#
_entry.id   336bb676a47bfb62b446b43a6d475f69
#
_cell.length_a   1.000
_cell.length_b   1.000
_cell.length_c   1.000
_cell.angle_alpha   90.00
_cell.angle_beta   90.00
_cell.angle_gamma   90.00
#
_symmetry.space_group_name_H-M   'P 1'
#
loop_
_entity.id
_entity.type
_entity.pdbx_description
1 polymer ?
#
loop_
_entity_poly.entity_id
_entity_poly.type
_entity_poly.pdbx_seq_one_letter_code
_entity_poly.pdbx_strand_id
1 'polypeptide(L)'
;MGDKMKRLLLIAAAVMLVLLTAACGNGKSSSVPETKAPQPATDAPYIDTQLSEPEWTYAEGTLQLLSADNTVLASGKEEILYFAIVTDKDGSQELRFKLSDAVAAKLKDQSADAAYTMTLNNEMIGTAKLNSDGTEAVITADNTVGDITKVASKIRGLA
;
A
#
# COMPACT_ATOMS: atom_id res chain seq x y z
N MET A 1 -35.67 31.38 -10.68
CA MET A 1 -34.44 31.68 -9.93
C MET A 1 -34.76 31.53 -8.46
N GLY A 2 -34.24 30.51 -7.77
CA GLY A 2 -34.37 30.37 -6.31
C GLY A 2 -35.30 29.27 -5.87
N ASP A 3 -34.82 28.04 -5.77
CA ASP A 3 -35.40 27.00 -4.87
C ASP A 3 -34.49 25.78 -4.64
N LYS A 4 -33.26 25.83 -5.05
CA LYS A 4 -32.28 24.72 -4.85
C LYS A 4 -31.32 24.94 -3.68
N MET A 5 -31.48 25.99 -2.87
CA MET A 5 -30.55 26.37 -1.80
C MET A 5 -31.06 26.13 -0.37
N LYS A 6 -32.19 25.46 -0.20
CA LYS A 6 -32.79 25.24 1.13
C LYS A 6 -32.80 23.79 1.62
N ARG A 7 -32.10 22.87 0.95
CA ARG A 7 -32.10 21.45 1.39
C ARG A 7 -30.76 20.91 1.93
N LEU A 8 -29.80 21.79 2.24
CA LEU A 8 -28.46 21.39 2.71
C LEU A 8 -28.17 21.78 4.16
N LEU A 9 -29.17 21.93 5.01
CA LEU A 9 -28.95 22.44 6.38
C LEU A 9 -29.78 21.70 7.43
N LEU A 10 -29.87 20.37 7.36
CA LEU A 10 -30.62 19.60 8.37
C LEU A 10 -30.11 18.16 8.56
N ILE A 11 -28.78 17.94 8.62
CA ILE A 11 -28.24 16.71 9.20
C ILE A 11 -26.95 17.07 9.96
N ALA A 12 -27.13 17.73 11.08
CA ALA A 12 -26.08 17.90 12.08
C ALA A 12 -26.71 18.08 13.44
N ALA A 13 -27.21 17.02 14.05
CA ALA A 13 -27.48 16.97 15.50
C ALA A 13 -28.11 15.62 15.83
N ALA A 14 -27.35 14.63 16.20
CA ALA A 14 -27.74 13.57 17.12
C ALA A 14 -26.65 12.49 17.21
N VAL A 15 -25.62 12.71 17.96
CA VAL A 15 -24.94 11.67 18.77
C VAL A 15 -24.13 12.38 19.84
N MET A 16 -24.77 12.72 20.91
CA MET A 16 -24.15 12.90 22.21
C MET A 16 -25.12 12.31 23.23
N LEU A 17 -24.65 11.40 23.95
CA LEU A 17 -25.04 11.04 25.33
C LEU A 17 -25.19 9.53 25.53
N VAL A 18 -24.15 8.87 25.99
CA VAL A 18 -24.32 7.92 27.12
C VAL A 18 -23.08 8.01 28.00
N LEU A 19 -23.29 8.62 29.12
CA LEU A 19 -22.41 8.75 30.27
C LEU A 19 -22.60 7.57 31.25
N LEU A 20 -21.50 7.12 31.81
CA LEU A 20 -21.28 6.74 33.22
C LEU A 20 -22.29 5.82 33.92
N THR A 21 -21.80 4.67 34.34
CA THR A 21 -22.06 4.18 35.70
C THR A 21 -20.79 3.56 36.29
N ALA A 22 -20.26 4.27 37.25
CA ALA A 22 -19.30 3.75 38.23
C ALA A 22 -20.13 2.99 39.31
N ALA A 23 -19.68 1.81 39.69
CA ALA A 23 -20.12 1.17 40.92
C ALA A 23 -18.91 0.60 41.65
N CYS A 24 -18.58 1.26 42.75
CA CYS A 24 -17.72 0.75 43.81
C CYS A 24 -18.45 -0.40 44.51
N GLY A 25 -17.76 -1.50 44.76
CA GLY A 25 -18.17 -2.59 45.62
C GLY A 25 -16.99 -3.09 46.42
N ASN A 26 -16.89 -2.62 47.65
CA ASN A 26 -15.92 -3.04 48.65
C ASN A 26 -16.42 -4.32 49.35
N GLY A 27 -15.61 -5.39 49.39
CA GLY A 27 -15.98 -6.65 50.05
C GLY A 27 -14.76 -7.47 50.42
N LYS A 28 -14.53 -7.60 51.73
CA LYS A 28 -13.45 -8.25 52.43
C LYS A 28 -13.28 -9.75 52.16
N SER A 29 -12.02 -10.14 52.06
CA SER A 29 -11.33 -11.27 52.75
C SER A 29 -12.02 -12.63 52.86
N SER A 30 -11.45 -13.63 52.19
CA SER A 30 -11.29 -14.98 52.77
C SER A 30 -10.17 -15.72 52.02
N SER A 31 -9.17 -16.09 52.76
CA SER A 31 -8.03 -16.91 52.33
C SER A 31 -8.43 -18.35 52.06
N VAL A 32 -8.28 -18.83 50.86
CA VAL A 32 -8.30 -20.23 50.49
C VAL A 32 -6.97 -20.55 49.77
N PRO A 33 -6.28 -21.64 50.09
CA PRO A 33 -5.00 -21.93 49.50
C PRO A 33 -5.15 -22.26 48.01
N GLU A 34 -4.48 -21.47 47.22
CA GLU A 34 -4.44 -21.50 45.78
C GLU A 34 -3.69 -22.76 45.31
N THR A 35 -4.42 -23.75 44.83
CA THR A 35 -3.85 -24.84 44.05
C THR A 35 -3.40 -24.25 42.72
N LYS A 36 -2.10 -24.07 42.60
CA LYS A 36 -1.43 -23.57 41.38
C LYS A 36 -1.74 -24.49 40.21
N ALA A 37 -2.74 -24.13 39.40
CA ALA A 37 -2.96 -24.74 38.11
C ALA A 37 -1.74 -24.43 37.21
N PRO A 38 -1.25 -25.38 36.40
CA PRO A 38 -0.17 -25.12 35.49
C PRO A 38 -0.61 -24.06 34.49
N GLN A 39 0.06 -22.93 34.57
CA GLN A 39 -0.06 -21.85 33.59
C GLN A 39 0.41 -22.39 32.24
N PRO A 40 -0.40 -22.33 31.16
CA PRO A 40 0.10 -22.68 29.86
C PRO A 40 1.19 -21.68 29.50
N ALA A 41 2.41 -22.16 29.43
CA ALA A 41 3.51 -21.44 28.84
C ALA A 41 3.19 -21.22 27.36
N THR A 42 2.73 -20.03 27.04
CA THR A 42 2.60 -19.60 25.65
C THR A 42 2.91 -18.11 25.57
N ASP A 43 4.14 -17.79 25.89
CA ASP A 43 4.81 -16.63 25.32
C ASP A 43 5.81 -17.15 24.30
N ALA A 44 5.31 -17.72 23.21
CA ALA A 44 6.10 -17.67 21.99
C ALA A 44 6.26 -16.17 21.68
N PRO A 45 7.50 -15.67 21.51
CA PRO A 45 7.68 -14.28 21.15
C PRO A 45 6.88 -14.06 19.88
N TYR A 46 5.93 -13.12 19.93
CA TYR A 46 5.30 -12.56 18.74
C TYR A 46 6.46 -11.96 17.94
N ILE A 47 6.95 -12.73 16.98
CA ILE A 47 7.86 -12.22 15.98
C ILE A 47 6.98 -11.33 15.13
N ASP A 48 6.97 -10.04 15.46
CA ASP A 48 6.54 -9.01 14.54
C ASP A 48 7.46 -9.13 13.33
N THR A 49 7.04 -9.90 12.35
CA THR A 49 7.64 -9.89 11.03
C THR A 49 7.28 -8.55 10.41
N GLN A 50 7.95 -7.50 10.86
CA GLN A 50 8.03 -6.26 10.11
C GLN A 50 8.57 -6.69 8.76
N LEU A 51 7.70 -6.63 7.76
CA LEU A 51 8.14 -6.61 6.38
C LEU A 51 9.19 -5.52 6.32
N SER A 52 10.43 -5.88 6.05
CA SER A 52 11.51 -4.91 5.88
C SER A 52 11.01 -3.84 4.93
N GLU A 53 11.16 -2.57 5.30
CA GLU A 53 10.79 -1.47 4.42
C GLU A 53 11.42 -1.71 3.04
N PRO A 54 10.70 -1.43 1.93
CA PRO A 54 11.23 -1.63 0.60
C PRO A 54 12.55 -0.89 0.43
N GLU A 55 13.59 -1.58 -0.06
CA GLU A 55 14.84 -0.94 -0.43
C GLU A 55 14.66 -0.20 -1.76
N TRP A 56 14.38 1.09 -1.66
CA TRP A 56 14.16 1.95 -2.80
C TRP A 56 15.48 2.28 -3.51
N THR A 57 15.51 2.04 -4.81
CA THR A 57 16.71 2.23 -5.67
C THR A 57 16.34 3.07 -6.89
N TYR A 58 17.29 3.85 -7.40
CA TYR A 58 17.15 4.55 -8.67
C TYR A 58 17.23 3.56 -9.83
N ALA A 59 16.45 3.83 -10.88
CA ALA A 59 16.57 3.10 -12.14
C ALA A 59 17.75 3.62 -12.95
N GLU A 60 18.51 2.72 -13.56
CA GLU A 60 19.43 3.03 -14.63
C GLU A 60 18.68 2.91 -15.96
N GLY A 61 18.56 4.02 -16.67
CA GLY A 61 17.76 4.12 -17.91
C GLY A 61 16.45 4.89 -17.71
N THR A 62 15.68 4.99 -18.77
CA THR A 62 14.43 5.75 -18.80
C THR A 62 13.25 4.83 -18.61
N LEU A 63 12.62 4.93 -17.43
CA LEU A 63 11.32 4.29 -17.16
C LEU A 63 10.19 5.15 -17.74
N GLN A 64 9.15 4.50 -18.26
CA GLN A 64 7.93 5.15 -18.70
C GLN A 64 6.72 4.34 -18.25
N LEU A 65 5.67 5.05 -17.82
CA LEU A 65 4.35 4.52 -17.54
C LEU A 65 3.41 4.99 -18.65
N LEU A 66 2.76 4.05 -19.33
CA LEU A 66 1.86 4.33 -20.45
C LEU A 66 0.45 3.84 -20.12
N SER A 67 -0.54 4.59 -20.58
CA SER A 67 -1.94 4.15 -20.58
C SER A 67 -2.21 3.06 -21.62
N ALA A 68 -3.42 2.52 -21.62
CA ALA A 68 -3.85 1.48 -22.57
C ALA A 68 -3.78 1.93 -24.04
N ASP A 69 -3.90 3.23 -24.32
CA ASP A 69 -3.77 3.84 -25.65
C ASP A 69 -2.33 4.25 -25.99
N ASN A 70 -1.35 3.79 -25.20
CA ASN A 70 0.08 4.11 -25.31
C ASN A 70 0.44 5.59 -25.10
N THR A 71 -0.42 6.36 -24.44
CA THR A 71 -0.07 7.72 -24.03
C THR A 71 0.87 7.67 -22.84
N VAL A 72 1.98 8.42 -22.89
CA VAL A 72 2.94 8.51 -21.78
C VAL A 72 2.34 9.33 -20.65
N LEU A 73 2.17 8.70 -19.50
CA LEU A 73 1.61 9.30 -18.28
C LEU A 73 2.71 9.81 -17.33
N ALA A 74 3.84 9.09 -17.29
CA ALA A 74 5.03 9.44 -16.53
C ALA A 74 6.30 8.94 -17.24
N SER A 75 7.39 9.72 -17.17
CA SER A 75 8.66 9.36 -17.81
C SER A 75 9.85 9.93 -17.06
N GLY A 76 10.91 9.09 -16.95
CA GLY A 76 12.18 9.50 -16.40
C GLY A 76 12.22 9.63 -14.87
N LYS A 77 13.39 10.00 -14.37
CA LYS A 77 13.72 9.98 -12.92
C LYS A 77 13.01 11.06 -12.10
N GLU A 78 12.46 12.08 -12.72
CA GLU A 78 11.71 13.14 -12.03
C GLU A 78 10.25 12.78 -11.79
N GLU A 79 9.69 11.85 -12.58
CA GLU A 79 8.30 11.43 -12.50
C GLU A 79 8.15 10.02 -11.94
N ILE A 80 9.12 9.12 -12.23
CA ILE A 80 9.23 7.79 -11.63
C ILE A 80 10.52 7.79 -10.79
N LEU A 81 10.36 8.05 -9.49
CA LEU A 81 11.46 8.42 -8.61
C LEU A 81 12.37 7.25 -8.25
N TYR A 82 11.77 6.13 -7.85
CA TYR A 82 12.46 4.97 -7.32
C TYR A 82 11.73 3.69 -7.72
N PHE A 83 12.43 2.57 -7.63
CA PHE A 83 11.80 1.26 -7.65
C PHE A 83 12.33 0.37 -6.53
N ALA A 84 11.56 -0.65 -6.17
CA ALA A 84 11.94 -1.66 -5.19
C ALA A 84 11.39 -3.03 -5.60
N ILE A 85 12.06 -4.11 -5.16
CA ILE A 85 11.48 -5.44 -5.12
C ILE A 85 10.89 -5.62 -3.72
N VAL A 86 9.63 -5.98 -3.65
CA VAL A 86 8.95 -6.30 -2.40
C VAL A 86 8.57 -7.77 -2.44
N THR A 87 8.82 -8.48 -1.35
CA THR A 87 8.39 -9.87 -1.18
C THR A 87 7.27 -9.90 -0.15
N ASP A 88 6.11 -10.39 -0.55
CA ASP A 88 4.95 -10.53 0.32
C ASP A 88 5.12 -11.71 1.29
N LYS A 89 4.20 -11.82 2.26
CA LYS A 89 4.20 -12.87 3.31
C LYS A 89 4.07 -14.28 2.75
N ASP A 90 3.47 -14.44 1.58
CA ASP A 90 3.34 -15.71 0.86
C ASP A 90 4.56 -16.05 -0.01
N GLY A 91 5.57 -15.17 -0.04
CA GLY A 91 6.78 -15.29 -0.85
C GLY A 91 6.63 -14.78 -2.27
N SER A 92 5.49 -14.23 -2.66
CA SER A 92 5.32 -13.60 -3.96
C SER A 92 6.14 -12.30 -4.05
N GLN A 93 6.68 -12.04 -5.24
CA GLN A 93 7.50 -10.85 -5.48
C GLN A 93 6.74 -9.85 -6.36
N GLU A 94 6.97 -8.58 -6.07
CA GLU A 94 6.43 -7.45 -6.82
C GLU A 94 7.54 -6.44 -7.11
N LEU A 95 7.45 -5.80 -8.28
CA LEU A 95 8.19 -4.56 -8.56
C LEU A 95 7.29 -3.38 -8.25
N ARG A 96 7.73 -2.51 -7.37
CA ARG A 96 7.04 -1.27 -7.03
C ARG A 96 7.83 -0.08 -7.54
N PHE A 97 7.13 0.86 -8.14
CA PHE A 97 7.69 2.09 -8.71
C PHE A 97 7.03 3.28 -8.03
N LYS A 98 7.81 4.06 -7.32
CA LYS A 98 7.32 5.27 -6.65
C LYS A 98 7.19 6.41 -7.64
N LEU A 99 5.99 6.95 -7.73
CA LEU A 99 5.65 8.08 -8.60
C LEU A 99 5.83 9.41 -7.86
N SER A 100 6.12 10.47 -8.60
CA SER A 100 6.14 11.82 -8.02
C SER A 100 4.73 12.27 -7.64
N ASP A 101 4.62 13.20 -6.69
CA ASP A 101 3.34 13.76 -6.25
C ASP A 101 2.56 14.38 -7.41
N ALA A 102 3.25 14.98 -8.37
CA ALA A 102 2.64 15.57 -9.56
C ALA A 102 2.00 14.50 -10.46
N VAL A 103 2.63 13.35 -10.62
CA VAL A 103 2.08 12.21 -11.36
C VAL A 103 0.95 11.57 -10.59
N ALA A 104 1.13 11.32 -9.29
CA ALA A 104 0.08 10.76 -8.42
C ALA A 104 -1.20 11.62 -8.45
N ALA A 105 -1.06 12.94 -8.40
CA ALA A 105 -2.20 13.86 -8.50
C ALA A 105 -2.94 13.75 -9.85
N LYS A 106 -2.21 13.55 -10.95
CA LYS A 106 -2.81 13.34 -12.29
C LYS A 106 -3.52 11.99 -12.42
N LEU A 107 -3.02 10.97 -11.73
CA LEU A 107 -3.52 9.59 -11.83
C LEU A 107 -4.58 9.25 -10.78
N LYS A 108 -4.79 10.12 -9.79
CA LYS A 108 -5.72 9.90 -8.66
C LYS A 108 -7.15 9.55 -9.08
N ASP A 109 -7.62 10.12 -10.19
CA ASP A 109 -8.96 9.88 -10.70
C ASP A 109 -9.03 8.71 -11.70
N GLN A 110 -7.88 8.06 -11.96
CA GLN A 110 -7.83 6.88 -12.80
C GLN A 110 -8.30 5.65 -12.02
N SER A 111 -8.87 4.68 -12.72
CA SER A 111 -9.29 3.43 -12.08
C SER A 111 -8.08 2.66 -11.55
N ALA A 112 -8.14 2.24 -10.28
CA ALA A 112 -7.13 1.37 -9.68
C ALA A 112 -7.04 0.01 -10.40
N ASP A 113 -8.11 -0.41 -11.09
CA ASP A 113 -8.15 -1.65 -11.88
C ASP A 113 -7.60 -1.47 -13.31
N ALA A 114 -7.31 -0.23 -13.71
CA ALA A 114 -6.73 0.02 -15.03
C ALA A 114 -5.34 -0.61 -15.13
N ALA A 115 -5.08 -1.22 -16.29
CA ALA A 115 -3.77 -1.78 -16.61
C ALA A 115 -2.93 -0.74 -17.34
N TYR A 116 -1.70 -0.55 -16.90
CA TYR A 116 -0.73 0.37 -17.47
C TYR A 116 0.47 -0.40 -17.99
N THR A 117 1.06 0.02 -19.08
CA THR A 117 2.30 -0.58 -19.58
C THR A 117 3.49 0.14 -18.97
N MET A 118 4.41 -0.62 -18.36
CA MET A 118 5.68 -0.10 -17.88
C MET A 118 6.79 -0.48 -18.87
N THR A 119 7.59 0.50 -19.27
CA THR A 119 8.74 0.28 -20.15
C THR A 119 10.05 0.77 -19.54
N LEU A 120 11.15 0.17 -19.94
CA LEU A 120 12.51 0.62 -19.67
C LEU A 120 13.22 0.81 -21.02
N ASN A 121 13.68 2.02 -21.30
CA ASN A 121 14.32 2.38 -22.58
C ASN A 121 13.46 1.97 -23.81
N ASN A 122 12.14 2.20 -23.72
CA ASN A 122 11.09 1.82 -24.70
C ASN A 122 10.86 0.30 -24.86
N GLU A 123 11.46 -0.53 -24.04
CA GLU A 123 11.19 -1.97 -24.02
C GLU A 123 10.21 -2.28 -22.88
N MET A 124 9.14 -3.00 -23.18
CA MET A 124 8.14 -3.39 -22.17
C MET A 124 8.77 -4.29 -21.11
N ILE A 125 8.60 -3.93 -19.84
CA ILE A 125 9.05 -4.73 -18.69
C ILE A 125 7.88 -5.39 -17.95
N GLY A 126 6.67 -4.94 -18.16
CA GLY A 126 5.48 -5.55 -17.57
C GLY A 126 4.25 -4.66 -17.62
N THR A 127 3.17 -5.21 -17.07
CA THR A 127 1.90 -4.50 -16.90
C THR A 127 1.73 -4.12 -15.44
N ALA A 128 1.57 -2.84 -15.15
CA ALA A 128 1.42 -2.30 -13.82
C ALA A 128 -0.04 -2.00 -13.49
N LYS A 129 -0.37 -2.04 -12.20
CA LYS A 129 -1.56 -1.43 -11.61
C LYS A 129 -1.14 -0.33 -10.65
N LEU A 130 -2.00 0.66 -10.44
CA LEU A 130 -1.76 1.67 -9.41
C LEU A 130 -2.21 1.13 -8.05
N ASN A 131 -1.49 1.52 -6.98
CA ASN A 131 -1.99 1.33 -5.63
C ASN A 131 -3.20 2.26 -5.37
N SER A 132 -3.89 2.07 -4.26
CA SER A 132 -5.15 2.76 -3.95
C SER A 132 -5.08 4.28 -3.91
N ASP A 133 -3.91 4.84 -3.65
CA ASP A 133 -3.68 6.29 -3.59
C ASP A 133 -2.97 6.86 -4.82
N GLY A 134 -2.64 6.02 -5.80
CA GLY A 134 -1.99 6.41 -7.06
C GLY A 134 -0.52 6.82 -6.92
N THR A 135 0.09 6.59 -5.76
CA THR A 135 1.49 6.98 -5.48
C THR A 135 2.51 5.96 -5.96
N GLU A 136 2.06 4.73 -6.22
CA GLU A 136 2.92 3.65 -6.70
C GLU A 136 2.27 2.90 -7.88
N ALA A 137 3.11 2.53 -8.85
CA ALA A 137 2.76 1.56 -9.88
C ALA A 137 3.38 0.20 -9.48
N VAL A 138 2.58 -0.86 -9.52
CA VAL A 138 2.94 -2.20 -9.03
C VAL A 138 2.85 -3.21 -10.16
N ILE A 139 3.92 -3.97 -10.38
CA ILE A 139 3.97 -5.11 -11.31
C ILE A 139 4.18 -6.38 -10.49
N THR A 140 3.20 -7.28 -10.52
CA THR A 140 3.33 -8.61 -9.90
C THR A 140 4.18 -9.54 -10.77
N ALA A 141 4.68 -10.63 -10.21
CA ALA A 141 5.48 -11.60 -10.96
C ALA A 141 4.79 -12.12 -12.23
N ASP A 142 3.47 -12.33 -12.16
CA ASP A 142 2.66 -12.83 -13.29
C ASP A 142 2.49 -11.80 -14.41
N ASN A 143 2.72 -10.53 -14.11
CA ASN A 143 2.55 -9.41 -15.05
C ASN A 143 3.89 -8.83 -15.53
N THR A 144 5.01 -9.41 -15.15
CA THR A 144 6.35 -9.08 -15.67
C THR A 144 6.62 -9.76 -17.01
N VAL A 145 7.41 -9.10 -17.85
CA VAL A 145 7.97 -9.74 -19.06
C VAL A 145 9.19 -10.56 -18.65
N GLY A 146 8.96 -11.82 -18.28
CA GLY A 146 9.98 -12.75 -17.81
C GLY A 146 10.14 -12.77 -16.29
N ASP A 147 11.33 -13.15 -15.82
CA ASP A 147 11.64 -13.27 -14.40
C ASP A 147 11.82 -11.90 -13.73
N ILE A 148 11.15 -11.69 -12.60
CA ILE A 148 11.11 -10.41 -11.90
C ILE A 148 12.49 -9.95 -11.42
N THR A 149 13.36 -10.89 -11.02
CA THR A 149 14.71 -10.56 -10.55
C THR A 149 15.61 -10.16 -11.71
N LYS A 150 15.43 -10.75 -12.89
CA LYS A 150 16.13 -10.35 -14.12
C LYS A 150 15.67 -8.96 -14.59
N VAL A 151 14.37 -8.69 -14.53
CA VAL A 151 13.83 -7.36 -14.85
C VAL A 151 14.41 -6.32 -13.90
N ALA A 152 14.41 -6.60 -12.60
CA ALA A 152 15.01 -5.71 -11.60
C ALA A 152 16.51 -5.48 -11.83
N SER A 153 17.26 -6.52 -12.17
CA SER A 153 18.69 -6.40 -12.53
C SER A 153 18.88 -5.50 -13.75
N LYS A 154 18.03 -5.64 -14.76
CA LYS A 154 18.02 -4.79 -15.94
C LYS A 154 17.75 -3.32 -15.62
N ILE A 155 16.78 -3.07 -14.71
CA ILE A 155 16.46 -1.71 -14.24
C ILE A 155 17.64 -1.10 -13.46
N ARG A 156 18.42 -1.91 -12.74
CA ARG A 156 19.65 -1.51 -12.04
C ARG A 156 20.86 -1.35 -12.94
N GLY A 157 20.75 -1.63 -14.23
CA GLY A 157 21.87 -1.61 -15.17
C GLY A 157 22.90 -2.73 -14.94
N LEU A 158 22.49 -3.85 -14.33
CA LEU A 158 23.34 -4.99 -13.98
C LEU A 158 23.22 -6.16 -14.98
N ALA A 159 22.40 -6.02 -16.01
CA ALA A 159 22.13 -7.05 -17.04
C ALA A 159 22.67 -6.64 -18.40
#